data_9a3c63d1889489490dfb9d6e30ec0bd6
#
_entry.id   9a3c63d1889489490dfb9d6e30ec0bd6
#
_cell.length_a   1.000
_cell.length_b   1.000
_cell.length_c   1.000
_cell.angle_alpha   90.00
_cell.angle_beta   90.00
_cell.angle_gamma   90.00
#
_symmetry.space_group_name_H-M   'P 1'
#
loop_
_entity.id
_entity.type
_entity.pdbx_description
1 polymer ?
#
loop_
_entity_poly.entity_id
_entity_poly.type
_entity_poly.pdbx_seq_one_letter_code
_entity_poly.pdbx_strand_id
1 'polypeptide(L)'
;MIRVTSPTKMDDRQLNRLIKRVLLLLVLGTIVFVGFYALDRWRPATEPIVDRRLSAAEQAVRDKPEDIASRGQLADTYVAKGRYEDAIVQYNLILESDKATEQATYGRAGAYMGLGQLDAAATDYQAVVDIAKGGEMAHVDSMLQASYYSLGSLAMQQGKPAEAIPFLEKALAIKRSDADALYLAGTAYVATGETDKAETVLRAAVAFVPIGWSEPYAALAEGFTKAGKTAMAEWAGAMADLAAGTPDLAEPRLLAIVGGDAAVDAAIGLGLLYETKGDSATAAQWYARALEKSPENAPARLGLGRVGAGGAASPLPALPEPGAPAGGNE
;
A
#
# COMPACT_ATOMS: atom_id res chain seq x y z
N MET A 1 -59.90 24.83 23.99
CA MET A 1 -60.17 23.92 25.10
C MET A 1 -59.93 22.49 24.63
N ILE A 2 -58.78 21.94 24.92
CA ILE A 2 -58.44 20.53 24.57
C ILE A 2 -58.89 19.70 25.77
N ARG A 3 -59.91 18.85 25.57
CA ARG A 3 -60.36 17.90 26.60
C ARG A 3 -59.30 16.83 26.76
N VAL A 4 -58.61 16.84 27.87
CA VAL A 4 -57.76 15.72 28.32
C VAL A 4 -58.70 14.67 28.87
N THR A 5 -58.89 13.58 28.10
CA THR A 5 -59.64 12.41 28.59
C THR A 5 -58.74 11.70 29.60
N SER A 6 -59.26 11.53 30.83
CA SER A 6 -58.60 10.78 31.90
C SER A 6 -58.37 9.31 31.44
N PRO A 7 -57.22 8.69 31.77
CA PRO A 7 -56.97 7.28 31.43
C PRO A 7 -58.02 6.43 32.14
N THR A 8 -58.79 5.67 31.37
CA THR A 8 -59.75 4.65 31.85
C THR A 8 -58.97 3.63 32.68
N LYS A 9 -59.27 3.55 33.98
CA LYS A 9 -58.75 2.48 34.85
C LYS A 9 -59.18 1.14 34.27
N MET A 10 -58.21 0.31 33.85
CA MET A 10 -58.47 -1.04 33.43
C MET A 10 -58.98 -1.89 34.59
N ASP A 11 -60.05 -2.69 34.34
CA ASP A 11 -60.58 -3.65 35.28
C ASP A 11 -59.55 -4.74 35.58
N ASP A 12 -59.45 -5.21 36.81
CA ASP A 12 -58.49 -6.23 37.26
C ASP A 12 -58.50 -7.47 36.38
N ARG A 13 -59.69 -7.82 35.85
CA ARG A 13 -59.83 -8.93 34.91
C ARG A 13 -59.19 -8.67 33.53
N GLN A 14 -59.20 -7.43 33.09
CA GLN A 14 -58.56 -7.00 31.84
C GLN A 14 -57.03 -6.93 32.01
N LEU A 15 -56.60 -6.41 33.16
CA LEU A 15 -55.19 -6.35 33.51
C LEU A 15 -54.56 -7.78 33.62
N ASN A 16 -55.23 -8.69 34.29
CA ASN A 16 -54.79 -10.08 34.38
C ASN A 16 -54.73 -10.81 33.03
N ARG A 17 -55.67 -10.54 32.13
CA ARG A 17 -55.63 -11.09 30.76
C ARG A 17 -54.47 -10.49 29.95
N LEU A 18 -54.18 -9.22 30.12
CA LEU A 18 -53.04 -8.56 29.46
C LEU A 18 -51.70 -9.13 29.97
N ILE A 19 -51.53 -9.24 31.29
CA ILE A 19 -50.35 -9.83 31.90
C ILE A 19 -50.12 -11.27 31.41
N LYS A 20 -51.17 -12.11 31.35
CA LYS A 20 -51.05 -13.46 30.81
C LYS A 20 -50.64 -13.50 29.34
N ARG A 21 -51.16 -12.58 28.52
CA ARG A 21 -50.76 -12.46 27.10
C ARG A 21 -49.33 -12.01 26.95
N VAL A 22 -48.87 -11.03 27.73
CA VAL A 22 -47.48 -10.53 27.71
C VAL A 22 -46.52 -11.62 28.17
N LEU A 23 -46.88 -12.39 29.27
CA LEU A 23 -46.10 -13.53 29.72
C LEU A 23 -46.00 -14.64 28.66
N LEU A 24 -47.11 -14.93 27.98
CA LEU A 24 -47.13 -15.93 26.90
C LEU A 24 -46.21 -15.50 25.73
N LEU A 25 -46.26 -14.22 25.33
CA LEU A 25 -45.40 -13.67 24.28
C LEU A 25 -43.92 -13.69 24.68
N LEU A 26 -43.60 -13.39 25.96
CA LEU A 26 -42.23 -13.48 26.48
C LEU A 26 -41.71 -14.90 26.45
N VAL A 27 -42.53 -15.88 26.90
CA VAL A 27 -42.15 -17.31 26.86
C VAL A 27 -41.94 -17.77 25.42
N LEU A 28 -42.85 -17.44 24.50
CA LEU A 28 -42.73 -17.76 23.09
C LEU A 28 -41.48 -17.11 22.48
N GLY A 29 -41.22 -15.83 22.78
CA GLY A 29 -40.03 -15.13 22.34
C GLY A 29 -38.73 -15.76 22.85
N THR A 30 -38.73 -16.19 24.12
CA THR A 30 -37.59 -16.92 24.71
C THR A 30 -37.34 -18.26 24.04
N ILE A 31 -38.41 -19.03 23.77
CA ILE A 31 -38.30 -20.32 23.07
C ILE A 31 -37.75 -20.13 21.66
N VAL A 32 -38.26 -19.15 20.92
CA VAL A 32 -37.77 -18.84 19.57
C VAL A 32 -36.29 -18.38 19.63
N PHE A 33 -35.93 -17.53 20.58
CA PHE A 33 -34.54 -17.05 20.75
C PHE A 33 -33.57 -18.19 21.10
N VAL A 34 -33.96 -19.04 22.08
CA VAL A 34 -33.15 -20.21 22.47
C VAL A 34 -33.05 -21.21 21.33
N GLY A 35 -34.15 -21.43 20.61
CA GLY A 35 -34.16 -22.30 19.43
C GLY A 35 -33.27 -21.79 18.31
N PHE A 36 -33.35 -20.50 18.01
CA PHE A 36 -32.47 -19.84 17.03
C PHE A 36 -30.99 -19.89 17.46
N TYR A 37 -30.70 -19.57 18.73
CA TYR A 37 -29.35 -19.63 19.29
C TYR A 37 -28.78 -21.05 19.28
N ALA A 38 -29.60 -22.07 19.62
CA ALA A 38 -29.18 -23.45 19.55
C ALA A 38 -28.91 -23.88 18.10
N LEU A 39 -29.79 -23.54 17.16
CA LEU A 39 -29.61 -23.83 15.74
C LEU A 39 -28.37 -23.12 15.14
N ASP A 40 -28.10 -21.88 15.55
CA ASP A 40 -26.94 -21.13 15.08
C ASP A 40 -25.64 -21.73 15.64
N ARG A 41 -25.63 -22.15 16.90
CA ARG A 41 -24.48 -22.80 17.55
C ARG A 41 -24.22 -24.23 17.01
N TRP A 42 -25.23 -24.87 16.47
CA TRP A 42 -25.16 -26.24 15.91
C TRP A 42 -24.98 -26.25 14.39
N ARG A 43 -25.00 -25.08 13.75
CA ARG A 43 -24.52 -24.97 12.36
C ARG A 43 -23.04 -25.31 12.34
N PRO A 44 -22.63 -26.35 11.57
CA PRO A 44 -21.20 -26.57 11.38
C PRO A 44 -20.62 -25.25 10.87
N ALA A 45 -19.57 -24.77 11.56
CA ALA A 45 -18.84 -23.58 11.12
C ALA A 45 -18.52 -23.79 9.63
N THR A 46 -19.00 -22.89 8.76
CA THR A 46 -18.67 -22.97 7.34
C THR A 46 -17.16 -22.93 7.26
N GLU A 47 -16.55 -24.01 6.75
CA GLU A 47 -15.10 -24.07 6.58
C GLU A 47 -14.62 -22.80 5.86
N PRO A 48 -13.54 -22.19 6.34
CA PRO A 48 -12.95 -21.05 5.66
C PRO A 48 -12.76 -21.34 4.16
N ILE A 49 -12.99 -20.36 3.31
CA ILE A 49 -12.90 -20.53 1.85
C ILE A 49 -11.57 -21.17 1.45
N VAL A 50 -10.48 -20.83 2.15
CA VAL A 50 -9.13 -21.36 1.89
C VAL A 50 -9.05 -22.85 2.24
N ASP A 51 -9.72 -23.32 3.29
CA ASP A 51 -9.76 -24.75 3.67
C ASP A 51 -10.53 -25.58 2.65
N ARG A 52 -11.66 -25.06 2.16
CA ARG A 52 -12.41 -25.71 1.07
C ARG A 52 -11.60 -25.78 -0.23
N ARG A 53 -10.83 -24.72 -0.55
CA ARG A 53 -9.95 -24.72 -1.71
C ARG A 53 -8.84 -25.75 -1.57
N LEU A 54 -8.24 -25.87 -0.38
CA LEU A 54 -7.20 -26.86 -0.12
C LEU A 54 -7.77 -28.29 -0.29
N SER A 55 -8.88 -28.62 0.35
CA SER A 55 -9.51 -29.95 0.23
C SER A 55 -9.86 -30.29 -1.22
N ALA A 56 -10.34 -29.31 -1.98
CA ALA A 56 -10.64 -29.48 -3.40
C ALA A 56 -9.38 -29.69 -4.26
N ALA A 57 -8.30 -28.92 -4.00
CA ALA A 57 -7.04 -29.06 -4.72
C ALA A 57 -6.36 -30.41 -4.41
N GLU A 58 -6.35 -30.82 -3.12
CA GLU A 58 -5.86 -32.16 -2.73
C GLU A 58 -6.65 -33.29 -3.39
N GLN A 59 -7.99 -33.15 -3.49
CA GLN A 59 -8.82 -34.14 -4.18
C GLN A 59 -8.51 -34.18 -5.68
N ALA A 60 -8.33 -33.02 -6.33
CA ALA A 60 -8.01 -32.96 -7.76
C ALA A 60 -6.70 -33.67 -8.08
N VAL A 61 -5.67 -33.50 -7.23
CA VAL A 61 -4.38 -34.23 -7.37
C VAL A 61 -4.53 -35.72 -7.09
N ARG A 62 -5.37 -36.15 -6.11
CA ARG A 62 -5.67 -37.58 -5.90
C ARG A 62 -6.35 -38.20 -7.10
N ASP A 63 -7.29 -37.49 -7.72
CA ASP A 63 -8.04 -37.97 -8.87
C ASP A 63 -7.18 -38.03 -10.16
N LYS A 64 -6.23 -37.09 -10.29
CA LYS A 64 -5.34 -36.96 -11.44
C LYS A 64 -3.90 -36.65 -11.01
N PRO A 65 -3.14 -37.64 -10.53
CA PRO A 65 -1.79 -37.42 -9.98
C PRO A 65 -0.79 -36.82 -10.98
N GLU A 66 -0.96 -37.09 -12.27
CA GLU A 66 -0.05 -36.62 -13.34
C GLU A 66 -0.47 -35.26 -13.93
N ASP A 67 -1.55 -34.65 -13.43
CA ASP A 67 -2.02 -33.35 -13.94
C ASP A 67 -1.23 -32.20 -13.31
N ILE A 68 -0.33 -31.61 -14.08
CA ILE A 68 0.53 -30.49 -13.68
C ILE A 68 -0.28 -29.29 -13.20
N ALA A 69 -1.41 -29.00 -13.86
CA ALA A 69 -2.25 -27.86 -13.49
C ALA A 69 -2.86 -28.04 -12.09
N SER A 70 -3.36 -29.25 -11.77
CA SER A 70 -3.88 -29.57 -10.44
C SER A 70 -2.80 -29.52 -9.36
N ARG A 71 -1.56 -30.00 -9.67
CA ARG A 71 -0.43 -29.89 -8.75
C ARG A 71 -0.03 -28.43 -8.51
N GLY A 72 0.04 -27.60 -9.57
CA GLY A 72 0.32 -26.18 -9.44
C GLY A 72 -0.71 -25.47 -8.55
N GLN A 73 -2.00 -25.73 -8.78
CA GLN A 73 -3.08 -25.19 -7.96
C GLN A 73 -2.98 -25.63 -6.46
N LEU A 74 -2.56 -26.89 -6.22
CA LEU A 74 -2.33 -27.37 -4.86
C LEU A 74 -1.15 -26.66 -4.22
N ALA A 75 -0.03 -26.52 -4.94
CA ALA A 75 1.15 -25.82 -4.47
C ALA A 75 0.84 -24.36 -4.12
N ASP A 76 0.16 -23.62 -5.01
CA ASP A 76 -0.26 -22.23 -4.78
C ASP A 76 -1.19 -22.12 -3.56
N THR A 77 -2.07 -23.13 -3.35
CA THR A 77 -2.96 -23.16 -2.18
C THR A 77 -2.16 -23.41 -0.90
N TYR A 78 -1.14 -24.25 -0.93
CA TYR A 78 -0.22 -24.43 0.20
C TYR A 78 0.55 -23.15 0.52
N VAL A 79 1.05 -22.43 -0.48
CA VAL A 79 1.70 -21.11 -0.30
C VAL A 79 0.73 -20.14 0.38
N ALA A 80 -0.51 -20.03 -0.10
CA ALA A 80 -1.54 -19.15 0.46
C ALA A 80 -1.89 -19.49 1.93
N LYS A 81 -1.62 -20.72 2.38
CA LYS A 81 -1.79 -21.17 3.77
C LYS A 81 -0.51 -21.08 4.60
N GLY A 82 0.59 -20.62 4.03
CA GLY A 82 1.90 -20.62 4.70
C GLY A 82 2.52 -22.01 4.86
N ARG A 83 2.00 -23.03 4.15
CA ARG A 83 2.55 -24.42 4.13
C ARG A 83 3.61 -24.52 3.04
N TYR A 84 4.69 -23.76 3.20
CA TYR A 84 5.70 -23.58 2.15
C TYR A 84 6.44 -24.86 1.81
N GLU A 85 6.76 -25.72 2.80
CA GLU A 85 7.42 -27.00 2.57
C GLU A 85 6.56 -27.93 1.70
N ASP A 86 5.26 -28.01 1.97
CA ASP A 86 4.33 -28.81 1.18
C ASP A 86 4.21 -28.27 -0.25
N ALA A 87 4.22 -26.94 -0.41
CA ALA A 87 4.22 -26.29 -1.72
C ALA A 87 5.48 -26.66 -2.53
N ILE A 88 6.66 -26.60 -1.91
CA ILE A 88 7.94 -26.95 -2.53
C ILE A 88 7.91 -28.40 -3.02
N VAL A 89 7.36 -29.33 -2.24
CA VAL A 89 7.20 -30.74 -2.67
C VAL A 89 6.38 -30.81 -3.97
N GLN A 90 5.25 -30.10 -4.05
CA GLN A 90 4.42 -30.13 -5.27
C GLN A 90 5.13 -29.49 -6.46
N TYR A 91 5.79 -28.33 -6.27
CA TYR A 91 6.58 -27.70 -7.33
C TYR A 91 7.74 -28.60 -7.80
N ASN A 92 8.44 -29.27 -6.89
CA ASN A 92 9.50 -30.21 -7.28
C ASN A 92 8.96 -31.34 -8.18
N LEU A 93 7.81 -31.93 -7.84
CA LEU A 93 7.17 -32.94 -8.67
C LEU A 93 6.79 -32.44 -10.07
N ILE A 94 6.44 -31.15 -10.20
CA ILE A 94 6.23 -30.53 -11.51
C ILE A 94 7.55 -30.39 -12.25
N LEU A 95 8.61 -29.91 -11.58
CA LEU A 95 9.91 -29.63 -12.18
C LEU A 95 10.69 -30.88 -12.55
N GLU A 96 10.42 -32.00 -11.91
CA GLU A 96 10.96 -33.34 -12.26
C GLU A 96 10.33 -33.91 -13.55
N SER A 97 9.19 -33.40 -13.96
CA SER A 97 8.57 -33.80 -15.23
C SER A 97 9.24 -33.07 -16.40
N ASP A 98 9.25 -33.68 -17.59
CA ASP A 98 9.74 -33.06 -18.83
C ASP A 98 8.98 -31.79 -19.24
N LYS A 99 7.94 -31.45 -18.47
CA LYS A 99 7.09 -30.27 -18.63
C LYS A 99 7.38 -29.21 -17.57
N ALA A 100 8.64 -29.15 -17.09
CA ALA A 100 9.07 -28.10 -16.17
C ALA A 100 8.65 -26.72 -16.67
N THR A 101 7.92 -25.99 -15.82
CA THR A 101 7.34 -24.70 -16.19
C THR A 101 8.06 -23.58 -15.46
N GLU A 102 8.25 -22.48 -16.14
CA GLU A 102 8.70 -21.22 -15.57
C GLU A 102 7.85 -20.82 -14.36
N GLN A 103 6.54 -21.03 -14.46
CA GLN A 103 5.58 -20.75 -13.38
C GLN A 103 5.85 -21.59 -12.12
N ALA A 104 6.20 -22.89 -12.27
CA ALA A 104 6.51 -23.75 -11.12
C ALA A 104 7.83 -23.31 -10.44
N THR A 105 8.83 -22.90 -11.23
CA THR A 105 10.09 -22.36 -10.71
C THR A 105 9.85 -21.06 -9.95
N TYR A 106 9.05 -20.14 -10.51
CA TYR A 106 8.66 -18.89 -9.87
C TYR A 106 7.88 -19.13 -8.56
N GLY A 107 6.90 -20.05 -8.58
CA GLY A 107 6.11 -20.40 -7.39
C GLY A 107 6.98 -21.01 -6.28
N ARG A 108 7.95 -21.88 -6.65
CA ARG A 108 8.90 -22.47 -5.69
C ARG A 108 9.82 -21.41 -5.08
N ALA A 109 10.28 -20.45 -5.88
CA ALA A 109 11.04 -19.30 -5.38
C ALA A 109 10.26 -18.53 -4.31
N GLY A 110 8.96 -18.27 -4.55
CA GLY A 110 8.07 -17.65 -3.57
C GLY A 110 7.91 -18.45 -2.29
N ALA A 111 7.83 -19.79 -2.39
CA ALA A 111 7.77 -20.65 -1.22
C ALA A 111 9.10 -20.64 -0.42
N TYR A 112 10.24 -20.63 -1.10
CA TYR A 112 11.55 -20.45 -0.44
C TYR A 112 11.67 -19.09 0.26
N MET A 113 11.15 -18.03 -0.35
CA MET A 113 11.05 -16.71 0.31
C MET A 113 10.24 -16.79 1.61
N GLY A 114 9.09 -17.48 1.58
CA GLY A 114 8.24 -17.68 2.75
C GLY A 114 8.94 -18.44 3.89
N LEU A 115 9.90 -19.31 3.58
CA LEU A 115 10.74 -20.03 4.54
C LEU A 115 12.00 -19.25 4.97
N GLY A 116 12.27 -18.09 4.37
CA GLY A 116 13.51 -17.36 4.60
C GLY A 116 14.76 -18.03 3.97
N GLN A 117 14.57 -18.97 3.04
CA GLN A 117 15.65 -19.64 2.31
C GLN A 117 16.06 -18.79 1.11
N LEU A 118 16.70 -17.64 1.41
CA LEU A 118 16.94 -16.57 0.44
C LEU A 118 17.82 -17.00 -0.75
N ASP A 119 18.82 -17.82 -0.52
CA ASP A 119 19.73 -18.27 -1.59
C ASP A 119 19.01 -19.24 -2.55
N ALA A 120 18.16 -20.12 -2.04
CA ALA A 120 17.34 -21.00 -2.87
C ALA A 120 16.33 -20.20 -3.71
N ALA A 121 15.68 -19.20 -3.08
CA ALA A 121 14.78 -18.30 -3.78
C ALA A 121 15.48 -17.53 -4.90
N ALA A 122 16.67 -16.97 -4.62
CA ALA A 122 17.47 -16.26 -5.61
C ALA A 122 17.85 -17.16 -6.80
N THR A 123 18.22 -18.42 -6.52
CA THR A 123 18.54 -19.40 -7.56
C THR A 123 17.35 -19.64 -8.49
N ASP A 124 16.17 -19.84 -7.93
CA ASP A 124 14.96 -20.08 -8.73
C ASP A 124 14.51 -18.83 -9.49
N TYR A 125 14.52 -17.63 -8.87
CA TYR A 125 14.21 -16.39 -9.61
C TYR A 125 15.20 -16.13 -10.73
N GLN A 126 16.51 -16.44 -10.53
CA GLN A 126 17.49 -16.33 -11.59
C GLN A 126 17.22 -17.33 -12.73
N ALA A 127 16.78 -18.56 -12.41
CA ALA A 127 16.38 -19.53 -13.42
C ALA A 127 15.18 -19.05 -14.26
N VAL A 128 14.17 -18.43 -13.63
CA VAL A 128 13.06 -17.79 -14.36
C VAL A 128 13.59 -16.70 -15.30
N VAL A 129 14.47 -15.83 -14.80
CA VAL A 129 15.09 -14.79 -15.63
C VAL A 129 15.84 -15.39 -16.83
N ASP A 130 16.60 -16.45 -16.62
CA ASP A 130 17.40 -17.07 -17.70
C ASP A 130 16.52 -17.71 -18.80
N ILE A 131 15.35 -18.22 -18.42
CA ILE A 131 14.35 -18.74 -19.36
C ILE A 131 13.68 -17.60 -20.15
N ALA A 132 13.18 -16.58 -19.43
CA ALA A 132 12.27 -15.58 -20.01
C ALA A 132 12.97 -14.42 -20.74
N LYS A 133 14.19 -14.03 -20.32
CA LYS A 133 14.89 -12.82 -20.83
C LYS A 133 15.13 -12.77 -22.33
N GLY A 134 15.17 -13.92 -23.00
CA GLY A 134 15.36 -14.03 -24.45
C GLY A 134 14.08 -14.16 -25.25
N GLY A 135 12.92 -14.18 -24.61
CA GLY A 135 11.63 -14.31 -25.24
C GLY A 135 11.20 -13.05 -26.00
N GLU A 136 10.42 -13.21 -27.08
CA GLU A 136 9.89 -12.07 -27.85
C GLU A 136 9.06 -11.10 -26.98
N MET A 137 8.35 -11.63 -25.97
CA MET A 137 7.50 -10.87 -25.05
C MET A 137 8.20 -10.42 -23.78
N ALA A 138 9.52 -10.62 -23.65
CA ALA A 138 10.28 -10.28 -22.42
C ALA A 138 10.07 -8.83 -21.95
N HIS A 139 9.84 -7.89 -22.87
CA HIS A 139 9.63 -6.48 -22.57
C HIS A 139 8.28 -6.14 -21.92
N VAL A 140 7.35 -7.09 -21.85
CA VAL A 140 6.02 -6.96 -21.20
C VAL A 140 5.71 -8.15 -20.28
N ASP A 141 6.67 -9.02 -20.04
CA ASP A 141 6.50 -10.21 -19.21
C ASP A 141 6.47 -9.84 -17.72
N SER A 142 5.31 -10.02 -17.12
CA SER A 142 5.09 -9.68 -15.70
C SER A 142 5.82 -10.63 -14.74
N MET A 143 6.04 -11.89 -15.11
CA MET A 143 6.76 -12.85 -14.27
C MET A 143 8.26 -12.56 -14.30
N LEU A 144 8.80 -12.23 -15.47
CA LEU A 144 10.17 -11.76 -15.62
C LEU A 144 10.39 -10.46 -14.82
N GLN A 145 9.46 -9.51 -14.91
CA GLN A 145 9.52 -8.27 -14.15
C GLN A 145 9.53 -8.54 -12.64
N ALA A 146 8.62 -9.40 -12.15
CA ALA A 146 8.53 -9.76 -10.75
C ALA A 146 9.78 -10.54 -10.26
N SER A 147 10.37 -11.37 -11.12
CA SER A 147 11.60 -12.09 -10.81
C SER A 147 12.80 -11.13 -10.67
N TYR A 148 12.93 -10.14 -11.56
CA TYR A 148 13.93 -9.09 -11.42
C TYR A 148 13.72 -8.26 -10.15
N TYR A 149 12.48 -7.87 -9.85
CA TYR A 149 12.16 -7.17 -8.61
C TYR A 149 12.55 -8.00 -7.37
N SER A 150 12.21 -9.30 -7.36
CA SER A 150 12.52 -10.19 -6.24
C SER A 150 14.03 -10.35 -6.03
N LEU A 151 14.81 -10.50 -7.11
CA LEU A 151 16.27 -10.54 -7.04
C LEU A 151 16.86 -9.24 -6.48
N GLY A 152 16.35 -8.08 -6.92
CA GLY A 152 16.73 -6.79 -6.37
C GLY A 152 16.38 -6.66 -4.89
N SER A 153 15.19 -7.09 -4.50
CA SER A 153 14.74 -7.09 -3.11
C SER A 153 15.61 -7.99 -2.22
N LEU A 154 15.94 -9.19 -2.70
CA LEU A 154 16.84 -10.09 -2.00
C LEU A 154 18.24 -9.50 -1.80
N ALA A 155 18.81 -8.87 -2.82
CA ALA A 155 20.09 -8.18 -2.70
C ALA A 155 20.04 -7.03 -1.67
N MET A 156 18.94 -6.26 -1.64
CA MET A 156 18.73 -5.23 -0.61
C MET A 156 18.66 -5.83 0.79
N GLN A 157 17.93 -6.92 0.99
CA GLN A 157 17.83 -7.63 2.28
C GLN A 157 19.19 -8.18 2.75
N GLN A 158 20.05 -8.55 1.82
CA GLN A 158 21.43 -9.00 2.10
C GLN A 158 22.40 -7.82 2.34
N GLY A 159 21.93 -6.58 2.31
CA GLY A 159 22.79 -5.39 2.47
C GLY A 159 23.70 -5.12 1.28
N LYS A 160 23.30 -5.52 0.08
CA LYS A 160 24.07 -5.40 -1.17
C LYS A 160 23.36 -4.46 -2.17
N PRO A 161 23.21 -3.17 -1.86
CA PRO A 161 22.45 -2.24 -2.72
C PRO A 161 23.04 -2.11 -4.12
N ALA A 162 24.36 -2.19 -4.28
CA ALA A 162 25.02 -2.11 -5.59
C ALA A 162 24.65 -3.33 -6.49
N GLU A 163 24.44 -4.50 -5.89
CA GLU A 163 23.99 -5.68 -6.64
C GLU A 163 22.48 -5.63 -6.95
N ALA A 164 21.69 -4.93 -6.14
CA ALA A 164 20.24 -4.76 -6.34
C ALA A 164 19.91 -3.88 -7.56
N ILE A 165 20.68 -2.80 -7.77
CA ILE A 165 20.41 -1.78 -8.79
C ILE A 165 20.17 -2.40 -10.18
N PRO A 166 21.05 -3.24 -10.76
CA PRO A 166 20.85 -3.74 -12.12
C PRO A 166 19.59 -4.61 -12.27
N PHE A 167 19.18 -5.31 -11.21
CA PHE A 167 17.93 -6.07 -11.23
C PHE A 167 16.71 -5.13 -11.22
N LEU A 168 16.72 -4.12 -10.35
CA LEU A 168 15.62 -3.16 -10.23
C LEU A 168 15.48 -2.30 -11.49
N GLU A 169 16.58 -1.89 -12.12
CA GLU A 169 16.54 -1.21 -13.42
C GLU A 169 15.89 -2.08 -14.51
N LYS A 170 16.17 -3.39 -14.53
CA LYS A 170 15.53 -4.32 -15.48
C LYS A 170 14.05 -4.50 -15.19
N ALA A 171 13.65 -4.61 -13.91
CA ALA A 171 12.24 -4.65 -13.53
C ALA A 171 11.50 -3.38 -14.01
N LEU A 172 12.10 -2.21 -13.80
CA LEU A 172 11.56 -0.92 -14.23
C LEU A 172 11.59 -0.72 -15.75
N ALA A 173 12.51 -1.37 -16.48
CA ALA A 173 12.51 -1.36 -17.94
C ALA A 173 11.25 -2.06 -18.50
N ILE A 174 10.75 -3.10 -17.83
CA ILE A 174 9.51 -3.80 -18.19
C ILE A 174 8.29 -3.01 -17.69
N LYS A 175 8.27 -2.57 -16.43
CA LYS A 175 7.15 -1.84 -15.83
C LYS A 175 7.62 -0.57 -15.13
N ARG A 176 7.68 0.52 -15.91
CA ARG A 176 8.21 1.83 -15.47
C ARG A 176 7.42 2.47 -14.32
N SER A 177 6.16 2.10 -14.16
CA SER A 177 5.26 2.66 -13.15
C SER A 177 5.10 1.77 -11.91
N ASP A 178 6.01 0.82 -11.70
CA ASP A 178 6.00 -0.03 -10.51
C ASP A 178 6.54 0.77 -9.31
N ALA A 179 5.62 1.19 -8.44
CA ALA A 179 5.95 2.08 -7.32
C ALA A 179 6.90 1.42 -6.31
N ASP A 180 6.72 0.12 -6.05
CA ASP A 180 7.59 -0.63 -5.14
C ASP A 180 9.00 -0.79 -5.72
N ALA A 181 9.11 -1.07 -7.02
CA ALA A 181 10.40 -1.16 -7.69
C ALA A 181 11.10 0.20 -7.76
N LEU A 182 10.35 1.30 -8.01
CA LEU A 182 10.88 2.67 -7.96
C LEU A 182 11.41 3.01 -6.57
N TYR A 183 10.66 2.71 -5.53
CA TYR A 183 11.07 2.94 -4.15
C TYR A 183 12.33 2.14 -3.80
N LEU A 184 12.34 0.86 -4.11
CA LEU A 184 13.48 -0.01 -3.79
C LEU A 184 14.74 0.39 -4.57
N ALA A 185 14.61 0.76 -5.85
CA ALA A 185 15.72 1.31 -6.64
C ALA A 185 16.23 2.63 -6.04
N GLY A 186 15.31 3.51 -5.62
CA GLY A 186 15.66 4.76 -4.97
C GLY A 186 16.45 4.57 -3.69
N THR A 187 16.02 3.66 -2.82
CA THR A 187 16.77 3.33 -1.59
C THR A 187 18.13 2.71 -1.89
N ALA A 188 18.24 1.89 -2.93
CA ALA A 188 19.54 1.36 -3.38
C ALA A 188 20.46 2.48 -3.87
N TYR A 189 19.97 3.44 -4.65
CA TYR A 189 20.74 4.60 -5.08
C TYR A 189 21.13 5.52 -3.93
N VAL A 190 20.25 5.74 -2.92
CA VAL A 190 20.63 6.49 -1.69
C VAL A 190 21.75 5.78 -0.94
N ALA A 191 21.72 4.46 -0.86
CA ALA A 191 22.75 3.67 -0.18
C ALA A 191 24.09 3.71 -0.92
N THR A 192 24.09 3.77 -2.26
CA THR A 192 25.31 3.87 -3.09
C THR A 192 25.78 5.30 -3.34
N GLY A 193 25.02 6.32 -2.89
CA GLY A 193 25.38 7.74 -3.05
C GLY A 193 25.02 8.34 -4.40
N GLU A 194 24.21 7.65 -5.21
CA GLU A 194 23.75 8.14 -6.53
C GLU A 194 22.51 9.04 -6.39
N THR A 195 22.68 10.17 -5.71
CA THR A 195 21.57 11.05 -5.26
C THR A 195 20.64 11.50 -6.37
N ASP A 196 21.16 11.85 -7.55
CA ASP A 196 20.33 12.37 -8.65
C ASP A 196 19.43 11.27 -9.26
N LYS A 197 19.95 10.03 -9.32
CA LYS A 197 19.13 8.89 -9.73
C LYS A 197 18.09 8.54 -8.65
N ALA A 198 18.50 8.56 -7.37
CA ALA A 198 17.60 8.35 -6.25
C ALA A 198 16.43 9.37 -6.29
N GLU A 199 16.74 10.65 -6.47
CA GLU A 199 15.73 11.71 -6.60
C GLU A 199 14.74 11.41 -7.73
N THR A 200 15.25 11.05 -8.91
CA THR A 200 14.43 10.77 -10.08
C THR A 200 13.42 9.66 -9.83
N VAL A 201 13.88 8.51 -9.31
CA VAL A 201 12.99 7.34 -9.13
C VAL A 201 12.09 7.48 -7.90
N LEU A 202 12.55 8.09 -6.81
CA LEU A 202 11.72 8.30 -5.61
C LEU A 202 10.62 9.34 -5.86
N ARG A 203 10.90 10.41 -6.60
CA ARG A 203 9.86 11.35 -7.05
C ARG A 203 8.84 10.68 -7.96
N ALA A 204 9.28 9.76 -8.83
CA ALA A 204 8.36 8.97 -9.64
C ALA A 204 7.49 8.03 -8.77
N ALA A 205 8.04 7.40 -7.74
CA ALA A 205 7.28 6.56 -6.81
C ALA A 205 6.15 7.33 -6.14
N VAL A 206 6.43 8.51 -5.58
CA VAL A 206 5.42 9.35 -4.88
C VAL A 206 4.44 10.05 -5.82
N ALA A 207 4.74 10.16 -7.12
CA ALA A 207 3.82 10.74 -8.09
C ALA A 207 2.50 9.96 -8.19
N PHE A 208 2.51 8.65 -7.91
CA PHE A 208 1.33 7.80 -7.92
C PHE A 208 0.58 7.79 -6.58
N VAL A 209 1.29 7.94 -5.46
CA VAL A 209 0.73 7.92 -4.10
C VAL A 209 1.40 9.01 -3.25
N PRO A 210 1.01 10.28 -3.45
CA PRO A 210 1.67 11.40 -2.77
C PRO A 210 1.37 11.49 -1.27
N ILE A 211 0.29 10.87 -0.81
CA ILE A 211 -0.16 10.84 0.59
C ILE A 211 -0.38 9.39 1.02
N GLY A 212 -0.08 9.06 2.26
CA GLY A 212 -0.26 7.72 2.82
C GLY A 212 0.93 6.77 2.61
N TRP A 213 2.02 7.25 1.99
CA TRP A 213 3.25 6.51 1.82
C TRP A 213 4.46 7.41 2.11
N SER A 214 4.93 7.40 3.35
CA SER A 214 5.96 8.31 3.86
C SER A 214 7.40 7.88 3.52
N GLU A 215 7.62 6.58 3.31
CA GLU A 215 8.96 5.99 3.19
C GLU A 215 9.76 6.52 1.99
N PRO A 216 9.20 6.74 0.78
CA PRO A 216 9.97 7.32 -0.31
C PRO A 216 10.42 8.75 -0.03
N TYR A 217 9.62 9.54 0.67
CA TYR A 217 10.02 10.88 1.08
C TYR A 217 11.11 10.85 2.15
N ALA A 218 11.04 9.91 3.09
CA ALA A 218 12.10 9.71 4.08
C ALA A 218 13.42 9.30 3.41
N ALA A 219 13.37 8.42 2.41
CA ALA A 219 14.55 8.06 1.62
C ALA A 219 15.11 9.25 0.82
N LEU A 220 14.24 10.10 0.25
CA LEU A 220 14.66 11.36 -0.37
C LEU A 220 15.37 12.29 0.63
N ALA A 221 14.82 12.45 1.82
CA ALA A 221 15.40 13.28 2.88
C ALA A 221 16.80 12.79 3.27
N GLU A 222 16.97 11.47 3.42
CA GLU A 222 18.27 10.85 3.69
C GLU A 222 19.26 11.12 2.55
N GLY A 223 18.85 10.89 1.29
CA GLY A 223 19.68 11.10 0.12
C GLY A 223 20.14 12.57 -0.01
N PHE A 224 19.23 13.52 0.18
CA PHE A 224 19.54 14.95 0.14
C PHE A 224 20.45 15.38 1.32
N THR A 225 20.24 14.80 2.51
CA THR A 225 21.10 15.06 3.66
C THR A 225 22.53 14.60 3.39
N LYS A 226 22.72 13.38 2.85
CA LYS A 226 24.04 12.87 2.46
C LYS A 226 24.70 13.74 1.38
N ALA A 227 23.91 14.31 0.49
CA ALA A 227 24.39 15.21 -0.58
C ALA A 227 24.59 16.67 -0.13
N GLY A 228 24.29 17.02 1.13
CA GLY A 228 24.38 18.39 1.63
C GLY A 228 23.32 19.35 1.09
N LYS A 229 22.25 18.84 0.46
CA LYS A 229 21.12 19.61 -0.09
C LYS A 229 20.10 19.92 1.01
N THR A 230 20.45 20.76 2.00
CA THR A 230 19.68 20.95 3.25
C THR A 230 18.22 21.35 3.01
N ALA A 231 17.94 22.32 2.14
CA ALA A 231 16.57 22.77 1.87
C ALA A 231 15.70 21.66 1.24
N MET A 232 16.28 20.84 0.39
CA MET A 232 15.59 19.70 -0.22
C MET A 232 15.37 18.57 0.80
N ALA A 233 16.31 18.35 1.72
CA ALA A 233 16.16 17.40 2.81
C ALA A 233 15.02 17.81 3.76
N GLU A 234 14.92 19.11 4.09
CA GLU A 234 13.81 19.64 4.88
C GLU A 234 12.47 19.51 4.16
N TRP A 235 12.43 19.82 2.86
CA TRP A 235 11.23 19.59 2.06
C TRP A 235 10.80 18.12 2.09
N ALA A 236 11.72 17.22 1.80
CA ALA A 236 11.39 15.79 1.75
C ALA A 236 10.94 15.26 3.13
N GLY A 237 11.59 15.70 4.22
CA GLY A 237 11.16 15.37 5.58
C GLY A 237 9.76 15.90 5.91
N ALA A 238 9.45 17.15 5.53
CA ALA A 238 8.12 17.71 5.70
C ALA A 238 7.05 16.96 4.88
N MET A 239 7.41 16.53 3.67
CA MET A 239 6.51 15.70 2.86
C MET A 239 6.31 14.29 3.45
N ALA A 240 7.34 13.72 4.11
CA ALA A 240 7.19 12.47 4.85
C ALA A 240 6.20 12.63 6.03
N ASP A 241 6.29 13.74 6.79
CA ASP A 241 5.34 14.08 7.85
C ASP A 241 3.91 14.21 7.30
N LEU A 242 3.75 14.93 6.18
CA LEU A 242 2.44 15.09 5.53
C LEU A 242 1.87 13.73 5.06
N ALA A 243 2.70 12.90 4.43
CA ALA A 243 2.32 11.59 3.95
C ALA A 243 1.96 10.62 5.09
N ALA A 244 2.60 10.78 6.26
CA ALA A 244 2.29 10.05 7.49
C ALA A 244 1.01 10.54 8.20
N GLY A 245 0.34 11.58 7.68
CA GLY A 245 -0.87 12.14 8.26
C GLY A 245 -0.65 13.12 9.42
N THR A 246 0.52 13.74 9.50
CA THR A 246 0.88 14.76 10.51
C THR A 246 1.12 16.15 9.88
N PRO A 247 0.08 16.77 9.27
CA PRO A 247 0.21 18.04 8.57
C PRO A 247 0.70 19.18 9.47
N ASP A 248 0.43 19.14 10.77
CA ASP A 248 0.84 20.17 11.71
C ASP A 248 2.37 20.20 11.94
N LEU A 249 3.06 19.07 11.70
CA LEU A 249 4.52 19.01 11.69
C LEU A 249 5.10 19.47 10.34
N ALA A 250 4.42 19.16 9.24
CA ALA A 250 4.86 19.50 7.89
C ALA A 250 4.75 21.01 7.60
N GLU A 251 3.68 21.68 8.02
CA GLU A 251 3.38 23.07 7.68
C GLU A 251 4.50 24.05 8.05
N PRO A 252 4.98 24.13 9.31
CA PRO A 252 6.01 25.07 9.70
C PRO A 252 7.35 24.81 8.96
N ARG A 253 7.68 23.55 8.68
CA ARG A 253 8.87 23.17 7.94
C ARG A 253 8.82 23.66 6.49
N LEU A 254 7.69 23.45 5.80
CA LEU A 254 7.49 23.93 4.43
C LEU A 254 7.49 25.45 4.34
N LEU A 255 6.85 26.15 5.30
CA LEU A 255 6.86 27.61 5.36
C LEU A 255 8.27 28.19 5.55
N ALA A 256 9.13 27.53 6.33
CA ALA A 256 10.50 27.98 6.57
C ALA A 256 11.38 27.97 5.31
N ILE A 257 11.10 27.09 4.35
CA ILE A 257 11.93 26.90 3.15
C ILE A 257 11.30 27.44 1.86
N VAL A 258 10.04 27.90 1.89
CA VAL A 258 9.30 28.35 0.69
C VAL A 258 9.88 29.62 0.04
N GLY A 259 10.78 30.32 0.70
CA GLY A 259 11.50 31.47 0.18
C GLY A 259 12.87 31.17 -0.44
N GLY A 260 13.40 29.95 -0.25
CA GLY A 260 14.75 29.54 -0.62
C GLY A 260 14.84 28.65 -1.86
N ASP A 261 15.86 27.79 -1.87
CA ASP A 261 16.18 26.90 -3.00
C ASP A 261 15.11 25.84 -3.28
N ALA A 262 14.37 25.41 -2.25
CA ALA A 262 13.26 24.47 -2.38
C ALA A 262 11.89 25.16 -2.58
N ALA A 263 11.86 26.43 -2.96
CA ALA A 263 10.65 27.26 -2.95
C ALA A 263 9.49 26.67 -3.79
N VAL A 264 9.78 26.11 -4.96
CA VAL A 264 8.74 25.51 -5.82
C VAL A 264 8.18 24.25 -5.17
N ASP A 265 9.05 23.36 -4.72
CA ASP A 265 8.65 22.10 -4.08
C ASP A 265 7.91 22.34 -2.76
N ALA A 266 8.36 23.32 -1.96
CA ALA A 266 7.69 23.72 -0.73
C ALA A 266 6.30 24.32 -0.99
N ALA A 267 6.14 25.15 -2.01
CA ALA A 267 4.84 25.70 -2.39
C ALA A 267 3.88 24.59 -2.87
N ILE A 268 4.37 23.60 -3.62
CA ILE A 268 3.57 22.43 -4.00
C ILE A 268 3.17 21.61 -2.77
N GLY A 269 4.10 21.39 -1.84
CA GLY A 269 3.84 20.70 -0.58
C GLY A 269 2.78 21.41 0.27
N LEU A 270 2.83 22.74 0.38
CA LEU A 270 1.81 23.54 1.06
C LEU A 270 0.47 23.46 0.34
N GLY A 271 0.47 23.51 -1.00
CA GLY A 271 -0.75 23.30 -1.78
C GLY A 271 -1.42 21.97 -1.45
N LEU A 272 -0.65 20.88 -1.45
CA LEU A 272 -1.14 19.55 -1.11
C LEU A 272 -1.60 19.45 0.36
N LEU A 273 -0.90 20.08 1.28
CA LEU A 273 -1.25 20.14 2.71
C LEU A 273 -2.62 20.82 2.91
N TYR A 274 -2.84 21.98 2.31
CA TYR A 274 -4.11 22.69 2.42
C TYR A 274 -5.24 21.97 1.67
N GLU A 275 -4.92 21.28 0.58
CA GLU A 275 -5.87 20.38 -0.09
C GLU A 275 -6.33 19.26 0.87
N THR A 276 -5.41 18.64 1.62
CA THR A 276 -5.76 17.60 2.62
C THR A 276 -6.54 18.14 3.81
N LYS A 277 -6.32 19.41 4.17
CA LYS A 277 -7.11 20.13 5.20
C LYS A 277 -8.50 20.57 4.69
N GLY A 278 -8.80 20.39 3.41
CA GLY A 278 -10.06 20.80 2.78
C GLY A 278 -10.13 22.31 2.44
N ASP A 279 -9.05 23.05 2.61
CA ASP A 279 -8.97 24.47 2.23
C ASP A 279 -8.46 24.62 0.78
N SER A 280 -9.38 24.35 -0.16
CA SER A 280 -9.08 24.40 -1.59
C SER A 280 -8.64 25.80 -2.04
N ALA A 281 -9.12 26.85 -1.37
CA ALA A 281 -8.81 28.23 -1.75
C ALA A 281 -7.35 28.59 -1.43
N THR A 282 -6.88 28.25 -0.23
CA THR A 282 -5.47 28.44 0.15
C THR A 282 -4.56 27.49 -0.64
N ALA A 283 -4.99 26.25 -0.90
CA ALA A 283 -4.27 25.31 -1.74
C ALA A 283 -4.03 25.85 -3.15
N ALA A 284 -5.08 26.45 -3.78
CA ALA A 284 -4.96 27.07 -5.10
C ALA A 284 -3.93 28.20 -5.15
N GLN A 285 -3.85 29.03 -4.10
CA GLN A 285 -2.85 30.10 -4.03
C GLN A 285 -1.42 29.55 -3.96
N TRP A 286 -1.19 28.49 -3.18
CA TRP A 286 0.13 27.87 -3.10
C TRP A 286 0.54 27.21 -4.41
N TYR A 287 -0.38 26.52 -5.10
CA TYR A 287 -0.09 25.98 -6.43
C TYR A 287 0.18 27.08 -7.46
N ALA A 288 -0.60 28.17 -7.44
CA ALA A 288 -0.35 29.32 -8.30
C ALA A 288 1.03 29.95 -8.05
N ARG A 289 1.43 30.08 -6.78
CA ARG A 289 2.76 30.57 -6.41
C ARG A 289 3.90 29.69 -6.90
N ALA A 290 3.72 28.36 -6.90
CA ALA A 290 4.68 27.45 -7.51
C ALA A 290 4.79 27.68 -9.01
N LEU A 291 3.66 27.94 -9.70
CA LEU A 291 3.60 28.20 -11.14
C LEU A 291 4.16 29.57 -11.52
N GLU A 292 4.14 30.59 -10.66
CA GLU A 292 4.85 31.86 -10.88
C GLU A 292 6.35 31.66 -11.07
N LYS A 293 6.95 30.72 -10.30
CA LYS A 293 8.37 30.41 -10.40
C LYS A 293 8.68 29.34 -11.46
N SER A 294 7.77 28.41 -11.70
CA SER A 294 7.92 27.30 -12.64
C SER A 294 6.60 27.07 -13.41
N PRO A 295 6.33 27.82 -14.48
CA PRO A 295 5.04 27.78 -15.19
C PRO A 295 4.68 26.41 -15.79
N GLU A 296 5.67 25.61 -16.13
CA GLU A 296 5.49 24.28 -16.72
C GLU A 296 5.46 23.14 -15.68
N ASN A 297 5.46 23.45 -14.38
CA ASN A 297 5.48 22.45 -13.32
C ASN A 297 4.19 21.62 -13.33
N ALA A 298 4.29 20.35 -13.74
CA ALA A 298 3.14 19.47 -13.89
C ALA A 298 2.43 19.17 -12.56
N PRO A 299 3.10 18.85 -11.45
CA PRO A 299 2.46 18.68 -10.14
C PRO A 299 1.64 19.89 -9.69
N ALA A 300 2.16 21.11 -9.86
CA ALA A 300 1.43 22.33 -9.50
C ALA A 300 0.22 22.58 -10.38
N ARG A 301 0.33 22.34 -11.71
CA ARG A 301 -0.80 22.43 -12.64
C ARG A 301 -1.90 21.44 -12.31
N LEU A 302 -1.53 20.19 -12.03
CA LEU A 302 -2.48 19.15 -11.64
C LEU A 302 -3.17 19.47 -10.31
N GLY A 303 -2.40 19.96 -9.32
CA GLY A 303 -2.93 20.40 -8.04
C GLY A 303 -3.93 21.54 -8.20
N LEU A 304 -3.57 22.58 -8.94
CA LEU A 304 -4.46 23.72 -9.22
C LEU A 304 -5.73 23.25 -9.95
N GLY A 305 -5.63 22.33 -10.88
CA GLY A 305 -6.78 21.75 -11.59
C GLY A 305 -7.72 20.96 -10.67
N ARG A 306 -7.20 20.24 -9.67
CA ARG A 306 -8.03 19.48 -8.70
C ARG A 306 -8.83 20.38 -7.77
N VAL A 307 -8.19 21.42 -7.24
CA VAL A 307 -8.83 22.30 -6.26
C VAL A 307 -9.78 23.32 -6.89
N GLY A 308 -9.68 23.54 -8.19
CA GLY A 308 -10.55 24.43 -8.93
C GLY A 308 -10.40 25.91 -8.55
N ALA A 309 -11.10 26.81 -9.25
CA ALA A 309 -11.20 28.23 -8.90
C ALA A 309 -12.33 28.43 -7.87
N GLY A 310 -12.26 27.79 -6.71
CA GLY A 310 -13.35 27.80 -5.73
C GLY A 310 -13.08 28.65 -4.50
N GLY A 311 -13.87 29.72 -4.33
CA GLY A 311 -14.03 30.43 -3.07
C GLY A 311 -13.07 31.60 -2.81
N ALA A 312 -13.46 32.50 -1.90
CA ALA A 312 -12.60 33.57 -1.40
C ALA A 312 -11.48 32.95 -0.53
N ALA A 313 -10.25 33.07 -0.99
CA ALA A 313 -9.10 32.53 -0.29
C ALA A 313 -8.73 33.40 0.91
N SER A 314 -8.32 32.80 2.00
CA SER A 314 -7.61 33.47 3.07
C SER A 314 -6.25 33.97 2.53
N PRO A 315 -5.74 35.13 2.97
CA PRO A 315 -4.41 35.58 2.56
C PRO A 315 -3.37 34.53 2.98
N LEU A 316 -2.39 34.29 2.07
CA LEU A 316 -1.27 33.39 2.41
C LEU A 316 -0.55 33.88 3.67
N PRO A 317 -0.04 32.98 4.51
CA PRO A 317 0.83 33.34 5.62
C PRO A 317 1.99 34.23 5.16
N ALA A 318 2.35 35.22 5.98
CA ALA A 318 3.53 36.03 5.70
C ALA A 318 4.76 35.11 5.63
N LEU A 319 5.58 35.32 4.59
CA LEU A 319 6.82 34.56 4.48
C LEU A 319 7.78 35.01 5.59
N PRO A 320 8.59 34.09 6.17
CA PRO A 320 9.69 34.48 7.02
C PRO A 320 10.63 35.42 6.25
N GLU A 321 11.10 36.46 6.91
CA GLU A 321 12.10 37.34 6.30
C GLU A 321 13.38 36.57 6.00
N PRO A 322 14.02 36.82 4.83
CA PRO A 322 15.29 36.18 4.48
C PRO A 322 16.34 36.47 5.55
N GLY A 323 16.78 35.46 6.28
CA GLY A 323 17.83 35.56 7.29
C GLY A 323 17.37 35.69 8.75
N ALA A 324 16.08 35.60 9.06
CA ALA A 324 15.64 35.46 10.45
C ALA A 324 16.08 34.08 10.97
N PRO A 325 16.79 33.97 12.12
CA PRO A 325 17.11 32.67 12.70
C PRO A 325 15.82 31.96 13.08
N ALA A 326 15.74 30.66 12.80
CA ALA A 326 14.63 29.81 13.24
C ALA A 326 14.44 30.02 14.75
N GLY A 327 13.26 30.55 15.12
CA GLY A 327 12.97 30.92 16.49
C GLY A 327 13.18 29.75 17.44
N GLY A 328 14.21 29.87 18.29
CA GLY A 328 14.37 28.99 19.41
C GLY A 328 13.22 29.25 20.37
N ASN A 329 12.44 28.22 20.66
CA ASN A 329 11.52 28.23 21.79
C ASN A 329 12.36 28.31 23.06
N GLU A 330 12.22 29.44 23.79
CA GLU A 330 12.55 29.50 25.21
C GLU A 330 11.52 28.75 26.06
#